data_a2d1b95382891b694f69247f53689bbc
#
_entry.id   a2d1b95382891b694f69247f53689bbc
#
_cell.length_a   1.000
_cell.length_b   1.000
_cell.length_c   1.000
_cell.angle_alpha   90.00
_cell.angle_beta   90.00
_cell.angle_gamma   90.00
#
_symmetry.space_group_name_H-M   'P 1'
#
loop_
_entity.id
_entity.type
_entity.pdbx_description
1 polymer ?
#
loop_
_entity_poly.entity_id
_entity_poly.type
_entity_poly.pdbx_seq_one_letter_code
_entity_poly.pdbx_strand_id
1 'polypeptide(L)'
;MFKICNIALIVLFLTSCILSQINSDISNDKIQSEFKKGKQLKILIYSPSVSWSHAQFLGRIADTLVDAGHEVHFLKYIMSPVLKQRNETNKVDKIHLIEPSHDITEIMDIKDKPMVSESFTRKRPYLTLFDHPMQQFAPMIAMACKETINKPKLLQKLTQEHFDVGIAEMYDYTAIALFHKIGVRTKLSACAIPLFQSLSRKLGIPNFPSFMPNVMTPLKGLESSFISRFVNFYNEMYDWLWMDDIGYRMQEPIIREEFGPDFPDLKELMRNVPLTFFNSNPFLEMPRPISNKVVYIGGLVDDQASEESKILEPEIQKILDGADTGAILFSLGSLADTTKLTNKMKSAIIRAFGQFPHIQFLWKLDKDTIKNMSKLPNVHTFEWIRQPAILGVVNLI
;
A
#
# COMPACT_ATOMS: atom_id res chain seq x y z
N MET A 1 -17.65 -38.30 -11.86
CA MET A 1 -16.97 -37.14 -11.26
C MET A 1 -15.69 -36.72 -12.00
N PHE A 2 -14.85 -37.61 -12.51
CA PHE A 2 -13.59 -37.27 -13.23
C PHE A 2 -13.74 -36.64 -14.62
N LYS A 3 -14.86 -36.74 -15.31
CA LYS A 3 -15.08 -36.16 -16.63
C LYS A 3 -15.47 -34.67 -16.60
N ILE A 4 -16.06 -34.18 -15.51
CA ILE A 4 -16.48 -32.77 -15.37
C ILE A 4 -15.28 -31.89 -15.04
N CYS A 5 -14.29 -32.39 -14.27
CA CYS A 5 -13.06 -31.67 -13.96
C CYS A 5 -12.22 -31.35 -15.21
N ASN A 6 -12.14 -32.26 -16.16
CA ASN A 6 -11.37 -32.08 -17.39
C ASN A 6 -11.98 -31.05 -18.33
N ILE A 7 -13.31 -30.92 -18.40
CA ILE A 7 -13.99 -29.91 -19.24
C ILE A 7 -13.80 -28.53 -18.65
N ALA A 8 -13.87 -28.38 -17.32
CA ALA A 8 -13.61 -27.09 -16.65
C ALA A 8 -12.16 -26.61 -16.83
N LEU A 9 -11.18 -27.53 -16.79
CA LEU A 9 -9.78 -27.19 -17.07
C LEU A 9 -9.56 -26.77 -18.53
N ILE A 10 -10.18 -27.45 -19.47
CA ILE A 10 -10.09 -27.14 -20.90
C ILE A 10 -10.75 -25.77 -21.20
N VAL A 11 -11.88 -25.46 -20.59
CA VAL A 11 -12.56 -24.17 -20.74
C VAL A 11 -11.69 -23.03 -20.13
N LEU A 12 -11.07 -23.25 -18.97
CA LEU A 12 -10.15 -22.31 -18.37
C LEU A 12 -8.88 -22.08 -19.21
N PHE A 13 -8.36 -23.14 -19.85
CA PHE A 13 -7.20 -23.05 -20.74
C PHE A 13 -7.53 -22.33 -22.05
N LEU A 14 -8.70 -22.61 -22.64
CA LEU A 14 -9.17 -21.95 -23.85
C LEU A 14 -9.50 -20.47 -23.60
N THR A 15 -10.11 -20.13 -22.47
CA THR A 15 -10.36 -18.73 -22.11
C THR A 15 -9.06 -17.97 -21.82
N SER A 16 -8.07 -18.59 -21.22
CA SER A 16 -6.74 -18.02 -21.02
C SER A 16 -6.01 -17.79 -22.35
N CYS A 17 -6.09 -18.75 -23.30
CA CYS A 17 -5.51 -18.59 -24.64
C CYS A 17 -6.23 -17.52 -25.47
N ILE A 18 -7.57 -17.45 -25.37
CA ILE A 18 -8.36 -16.43 -26.08
C ILE A 18 -8.09 -15.02 -25.49
N LEU A 19 -7.97 -14.90 -24.17
CA LEU A 19 -7.60 -13.64 -23.50
C LEU A 19 -6.17 -13.21 -23.83
N SER A 20 -5.23 -14.15 -23.99
CA SER A 20 -3.87 -13.82 -24.41
C SER A 20 -3.79 -13.39 -25.88
N GLN A 21 -4.60 -13.97 -26.76
CA GLN A 21 -4.72 -13.55 -28.16
C GLN A 21 -5.45 -12.20 -28.31
N ILE A 22 -6.50 -11.95 -27.53
CA ILE A 22 -7.19 -10.66 -27.52
C ILE A 22 -6.25 -9.55 -26.99
N ASN A 23 -5.38 -9.84 -26.04
CA ASN A 23 -4.38 -8.87 -25.55
C ASN A 23 -3.23 -8.63 -26.54
N SER A 24 -2.93 -9.57 -27.45
CA SER A 24 -1.90 -9.38 -28.49
C SER A 24 -2.41 -8.60 -29.72
N ASP A 25 -3.72 -8.63 -30.00
CA ASP A 25 -4.32 -7.99 -31.18
C ASP A 25 -4.83 -6.55 -30.92
N ILE A 26 -4.98 -6.16 -29.65
CA ILE A 26 -5.20 -4.75 -29.29
C ILE A 26 -3.80 -4.12 -29.20
N SER A 27 -3.30 -3.63 -30.34
CA SER A 27 -2.03 -2.90 -30.34
C SER A 27 -2.11 -1.77 -29.31
N ASN A 28 -1.22 -1.77 -28.33
CA ASN A 28 -1.07 -0.70 -27.34
C ASN A 28 -1.06 0.70 -27.98
N ASP A 29 -0.63 0.80 -29.25
CA ASP A 29 -0.62 2.01 -30.04
C ASP A 29 -2.01 2.57 -30.37
N LYS A 30 -3.03 1.72 -30.57
CA LYS A 30 -4.41 2.20 -30.82
C LYS A 30 -5.05 2.73 -29.54
N ILE A 31 -4.89 2.02 -28.44
CA ILE A 31 -5.39 2.48 -27.14
C ILE A 31 -4.67 3.78 -26.74
N GLN A 32 -3.35 3.84 -26.85
CA GLN A 32 -2.59 5.06 -26.59
C GLN A 32 -2.97 6.22 -27.52
N SER A 33 -3.30 5.96 -28.79
CA SER A 33 -3.73 7.02 -29.72
C SER A 33 -5.12 7.57 -29.42
N GLU A 34 -6.03 6.74 -28.90
CA GLU A 34 -7.38 7.19 -28.46
C GLU A 34 -7.31 7.95 -27.13
N PHE A 35 -6.46 7.54 -26.20
CA PHE A 35 -6.21 8.29 -24.95
C PHE A 35 -5.56 9.66 -25.21
N LYS A 36 -4.66 9.78 -26.19
CA LYS A 36 -4.04 11.06 -26.58
C LYS A 36 -5.02 12.08 -27.20
N LYS A 37 -6.24 11.67 -27.57
CA LYS A 37 -7.30 12.58 -28.05
C LYS A 37 -8.11 13.22 -26.91
N GLY A 38 -7.93 12.78 -25.68
CA GLY A 38 -8.58 13.37 -24.51
C GLY A 38 -8.02 14.75 -24.14
N LYS A 39 -8.82 15.54 -23.43
CA LYS A 39 -8.36 16.81 -22.86
C LYS A 39 -7.24 16.55 -21.87
N GLN A 40 -6.10 17.23 -22.00
CA GLN A 40 -5.06 17.24 -20.98
C GLN A 40 -5.62 17.77 -19.65
N LEU A 41 -5.46 17.01 -18.59
CA LEU A 41 -5.86 17.37 -17.24
C LEU A 41 -4.65 17.81 -16.43
N LYS A 42 -4.87 18.73 -15.48
CA LYS A 42 -3.89 19.10 -14.47
C LYS A 42 -4.22 18.37 -13.17
N ILE A 43 -3.32 17.53 -12.71
CA ILE A 43 -3.56 16.57 -11.64
C ILE A 43 -2.60 16.84 -10.48
N LEU A 44 -3.12 16.90 -9.25
CA LEU A 44 -2.32 16.94 -8.02
C LEU A 44 -2.37 15.60 -7.32
N ILE A 45 -1.21 14.99 -7.11
CA ILE A 45 -1.08 13.79 -6.26
C ILE A 45 -0.48 14.21 -4.93
N TYR A 46 -1.16 13.88 -3.82
CA TYR A 46 -0.66 14.10 -2.47
C TYR A 46 -0.21 12.76 -1.85
N SER A 47 1.07 12.73 -1.45
CA SER A 47 1.70 11.58 -0.78
C SER A 47 2.18 11.98 0.62
N PRO A 48 1.60 11.40 1.69
CA PRO A 48 2.10 11.61 3.05
C PRO A 48 3.41 10.85 3.31
N SER A 49 3.93 10.10 2.36
CA SER A 49 5.21 9.36 2.41
C SER A 49 5.45 8.64 3.76
N VAL A 50 4.43 7.93 4.24
CA VAL A 50 4.46 7.15 5.50
C VAL A 50 5.44 5.98 5.40
N SER A 51 5.42 5.28 4.26
CA SER A 51 6.32 4.17 3.95
C SER A 51 6.64 4.14 2.46
N TRP A 52 7.74 3.46 2.10
CA TRP A 52 8.19 3.38 0.72
C TRP A 52 7.15 2.78 -0.23
N SER A 53 6.48 1.70 0.15
CA SER A 53 5.49 1.04 -0.70
C SER A 53 4.30 1.93 -1.05
N HIS A 54 3.83 2.76 -0.11
CA HIS A 54 2.76 3.72 -0.34
C HIS A 54 3.21 4.86 -1.25
N ALA A 55 4.36 5.45 -0.95
CA ALA A 55 4.93 6.53 -1.74
C ALA A 55 5.23 6.10 -3.18
N GLN A 56 5.83 4.92 -3.36
CA GLN A 56 6.11 4.34 -4.67
C GLN A 56 4.83 4.03 -5.47
N PHE A 57 3.78 3.54 -4.83
CA PHE A 57 2.50 3.28 -5.49
C PHE A 57 1.89 4.56 -6.08
N LEU A 58 1.85 5.65 -5.29
CA LEU A 58 1.39 6.95 -5.76
C LEU A 58 2.30 7.53 -6.86
N GLY A 59 3.61 7.34 -6.73
CA GLY A 59 4.59 7.73 -7.75
C GLY A 59 4.36 7.03 -9.08
N ARG A 60 4.05 5.73 -9.08
CA ARG A 60 3.72 4.98 -10.31
C ARG A 60 2.42 5.43 -10.95
N ILE A 61 1.40 5.75 -10.15
CA ILE A 61 0.18 6.38 -10.67
C ILE A 61 0.54 7.70 -11.36
N ALA A 62 1.40 8.52 -10.72
CA ALA A 62 1.86 9.78 -11.27
C ALA A 62 2.56 9.60 -12.63
N ASP A 63 3.53 8.68 -12.70
CA ASP A 63 4.28 8.39 -13.92
C ASP A 63 3.37 7.89 -15.06
N THR A 64 2.41 7.01 -14.75
CA THR A 64 1.41 6.52 -15.71
C THR A 64 0.55 7.66 -16.27
N LEU A 65 0.17 8.62 -15.42
CA LEU A 65 -0.63 9.77 -15.85
C LEU A 65 0.19 10.76 -16.68
N VAL A 66 1.49 10.91 -16.41
CA VAL A 66 2.40 11.67 -17.28
C VAL A 66 2.53 11.01 -18.64
N ASP A 67 2.68 9.67 -18.71
CA ASP A 67 2.72 8.91 -19.96
C ASP A 67 1.41 9.05 -20.78
N ALA A 68 0.29 9.17 -20.09
CA ALA A 68 -1.01 9.44 -20.71
C ALA A 68 -1.15 10.88 -21.23
N GLY A 69 -0.15 11.75 -21.02
CA GLY A 69 -0.12 13.12 -21.52
C GLY A 69 -0.75 14.16 -20.59
N HIS A 70 -0.96 13.83 -19.33
CA HIS A 70 -1.48 14.77 -18.34
C HIS A 70 -0.36 15.59 -17.67
N GLU A 71 -0.68 16.79 -17.18
CA GLU A 71 0.21 17.57 -16.35
C GLU A 71 0.05 17.14 -14.90
N VAL A 72 1.09 16.57 -14.31
CA VAL A 72 1.05 16.02 -12.95
C VAL A 72 1.95 16.82 -12.03
N HIS A 73 1.41 17.23 -10.87
CA HIS A 73 2.15 17.78 -9.75
C HIS A 73 2.14 16.77 -8.60
N PHE A 74 3.26 16.60 -7.93
CA PHE A 74 3.41 15.68 -6.81
C PHE A 74 3.70 16.46 -5.53
N LEU A 75 2.79 16.42 -4.56
CA LEU A 75 2.95 17.04 -3.26
C LEU A 75 3.34 15.96 -2.25
N LYS A 76 4.58 16.04 -1.77
CA LYS A 76 5.17 15.08 -0.84
C LYS A 76 5.31 15.69 0.54
N TYR A 77 4.70 15.07 1.55
CA TYR A 77 4.98 15.31 2.96
C TYR A 77 5.93 14.21 3.47
N ILE A 78 7.12 14.60 3.94
CA ILE A 78 8.16 13.65 4.34
C ILE A 78 7.91 13.18 5.77
N MET A 79 7.04 12.18 5.96
CA MET A 79 6.76 11.62 7.27
C MET A 79 7.92 10.75 7.79
N SER A 80 8.67 10.08 6.91
CA SER A 80 9.83 9.26 7.26
C SER A 80 11.12 9.86 6.70
N PRO A 81 12.13 10.18 7.53
CA PRO A 81 13.40 10.74 7.09
C PRO A 81 14.13 9.89 6.05
N VAL A 82 13.98 8.56 6.12
CA VAL A 82 14.57 7.62 5.16
C VAL A 82 14.05 7.85 3.74
N LEU A 83 12.85 8.41 3.60
CA LEU A 83 12.22 8.67 2.29
C LEU A 83 12.63 10.03 1.69
N LYS A 84 13.35 10.87 2.44
CA LYS A 84 13.79 12.18 1.95
C LYS A 84 14.66 12.09 0.70
N GLN A 85 15.52 11.08 0.64
CA GLN A 85 16.49 10.88 -0.44
C GLN A 85 15.98 9.96 -1.57
N ARG A 86 14.74 9.45 -1.46
CA ARG A 86 14.17 8.54 -2.45
C ARG A 86 13.21 9.28 -3.36
N ASN A 87 13.30 9.02 -4.65
CA ASN A 87 12.35 9.51 -5.64
C ASN A 87 11.22 8.49 -5.81
N GLU A 88 10.00 8.90 -5.56
CA GLU A 88 8.80 8.08 -5.74
C GLU A 88 8.35 8.02 -7.20
N THR A 89 8.67 9.06 -7.97
CA THR A 89 8.31 9.22 -9.38
C THR A 89 9.56 9.49 -10.21
N ASN A 90 9.57 9.00 -11.45
CA ASN A 90 10.68 9.20 -12.40
C ASN A 90 10.34 10.20 -13.50
N LYS A 91 9.05 10.59 -13.66
CA LYS A 91 8.56 11.38 -14.79
C LYS A 91 7.92 12.71 -14.40
N VAL A 92 7.66 12.92 -13.12
CA VAL A 92 7.04 14.18 -12.67
C VAL A 92 8.11 15.22 -12.37
N ASP A 93 8.08 16.33 -13.08
CA ASP A 93 9.01 17.44 -12.90
C ASP A 93 8.59 18.40 -11.76
N LYS A 94 7.27 18.52 -11.51
CA LYS A 94 6.71 19.45 -10.55
C LYS A 94 6.47 18.81 -9.19
N ILE A 95 7.54 18.73 -8.39
CA ILE A 95 7.49 18.17 -7.04
C ILE A 95 7.45 19.30 -6.02
N HIS A 96 6.46 19.27 -5.12
CA HIS A 96 6.32 20.15 -3.98
C HIS A 96 6.64 19.36 -2.71
N LEU A 97 7.59 19.87 -1.91
CA LEU A 97 8.04 19.20 -0.68
C LEU A 97 7.49 19.93 0.55
N ILE A 98 6.99 19.16 1.50
CA ILE A 98 6.71 19.62 2.86
C ILE A 98 7.62 18.80 3.78
N GLU A 99 8.60 19.49 4.36
CA GLU A 99 9.47 18.90 5.39
C GLU A 99 8.85 19.16 6.76
N PRO A 100 8.75 18.15 7.63
CA PRO A 100 8.29 18.34 8.99
C PRO A 100 9.30 19.18 9.79
N SER A 101 8.84 19.85 10.85
CA SER A 101 9.72 20.49 11.81
C SER A 101 10.61 19.45 12.52
N HIS A 102 11.77 19.89 13.01
CA HIS A 102 12.73 18.98 13.66
C HIS A 102 12.10 18.21 14.83
N ASP A 103 11.30 18.89 15.64
CA ASP A 103 10.66 18.30 16.82
C ASP A 103 9.65 17.19 16.49
N ILE A 104 9.07 17.25 15.28
CA ILE A 104 8.11 16.26 14.81
C ILE A 104 8.81 15.05 14.19
N THR A 105 9.97 15.26 13.57
CA THR A 105 10.71 14.18 12.89
C THR A 105 11.06 13.02 13.83
N GLU A 106 11.44 13.31 15.07
CA GLU A 106 11.75 12.29 16.10
C GLU A 106 10.50 11.51 16.53
N ILE A 107 9.34 12.19 16.59
CA ILE A 107 8.07 11.57 17.03
C ILE A 107 7.47 10.70 15.92
N MET A 108 7.79 10.99 14.66
CA MET A 108 7.16 10.39 13.48
C MET A 108 7.83 9.12 12.97
N ASP A 109 8.92 8.62 13.56
CA ASP A 109 9.48 7.36 13.08
C ASP A 109 8.52 6.20 13.39
N ILE A 110 7.90 5.71 12.32
CA ILE A 110 6.93 4.60 12.39
C ILE A 110 7.57 3.29 12.87
N LYS A 111 8.90 3.13 12.66
CA LYS A 111 9.62 1.92 13.05
C LYS A 111 9.71 1.77 14.57
N ASP A 112 9.74 2.88 15.29
CA ASP A 112 9.82 2.90 16.75
C ASP A 112 8.47 2.65 17.44
N LYS A 113 7.37 2.69 16.67
CA LYS A 113 6.05 2.44 17.25
C LYS A 113 5.88 0.96 17.65
N PRO A 114 5.33 0.66 18.85
CA PRO A 114 5.17 -0.71 19.33
C PRO A 114 4.44 -1.64 18.36
N MET A 115 3.52 -1.12 17.53
CA MET A 115 2.85 -1.91 16.50
C MET A 115 3.85 -2.49 15.48
N VAL A 116 4.91 -1.77 15.17
CA VAL A 116 5.94 -2.17 14.19
C VAL A 116 7.11 -2.86 14.90
N SER A 117 7.69 -2.21 15.91
CA SER A 117 8.87 -2.71 16.64
C SER A 117 8.60 -4.01 17.39
N GLU A 118 7.39 -4.23 17.87
CA GLU A 118 6.98 -5.44 18.60
C GLU A 118 6.18 -6.44 17.74
N SER A 119 6.15 -6.27 16.42
CA SER A 119 5.29 -7.06 15.49
C SER A 119 5.47 -8.57 15.62
N PHE A 120 6.66 -9.05 15.99
CA PHE A 120 6.96 -10.47 16.17
C PHE A 120 6.80 -11.00 17.62
N THR A 121 6.74 -10.12 18.59
CA THR A 121 6.74 -10.51 20.01
C THR A 121 5.43 -10.19 20.72
N ARG A 122 4.69 -9.22 20.21
CA ARG A 122 3.44 -8.77 20.80
C ARG A 122 2.31 -9.77 20.62
N LYS A 123 1.74 -10.22 21.74
CA LYS A 123 0.49 -11.00 21.71
C LYS A 123 -0.66 -10.02 21.60
N ARG A 124 -1.33 -10.02 20.46
CA ARG A 124 -2.56 -9.24 20.31
C ARG A 124 -3.70 -9.93 21.05
N PRO A 125 -4.44 -9.22 21.91
CA PRO A 125 -5.66 -9.76 22.52
C PRO A 125 -6.73 -10.00 21.43
N TYR A 126 -7.60 -10.97 21.65
CA TYR A 126 -8.74 -11.22 20.75
C TYR A 126 -9.70 -10.02 20.70
N LEU A 127 -9.79 -9.25 21.79
CA LEU A 127 -10.59 -8.04 21.89
C LEU A 127 -9.64 -6.83 21.90
N THR A 128 -9.81 -5.92 20.93
CA THR A 128 -8.87 -4.83 20.66
C THR A 128 -9.09 -3.55 21.50
N LEU A 129 -9.79 -3.65 22.64
CA LEU A 129 -10.20 -2.52 23.48
C LEU A 129 -9.09 -1.53 23.86
N PHE A 130 -7.87 -2.01 24.15
CA PHE A 130 -6.80 -1.18 24.71
C PHE A 130 -5.53 -1.13 23.86
N ASP A 131 -5.55 -1.76 22.69
CA ASP A 131 -4.36 -1.96 21.87
C ASP A 131 -4.65 -1.83 20.37
N HIS A 132 -5.41 -0.80 20.00
CA HIS A 132 -5.72 -0.56 18.60
C HIS A 132 -4.61 0.27 17.94
N PRO A 133 -4.09 -0.13 16.77
CA PRO A 133 -3.01 0.59 16.07
C PRO A 133 -3.30 2.08 15.84
N MET A 134 -4.54 2.44 15.57
CA MET A 134 -4.94 3.83 15.34
C MET A 134 -4.72 4.75 16.53
N GLN A 135 -4.66 4.22 17.76
CA GLN A 135 -4.31 5.03 18.94
C GLN A 135 -2.87 5.57 18.85
N GLN A 136 -1.99 4.85 18.18
CA GLN A 136 -0.59 5.26 17.98
C GLN A 136 -0.43 6.15 16.74
N PHE A 137 -1.18 5.89 15.68
CA PHE A 137 -1.05 6.61 14.41
C PHE A 137 -1.84 7.92 14.34
N ALA A 138 -3.02 7.99 14.97
CA ALA A 138 -3.88 9.15 14.85
C ALA A 138 -3.22 10.46 15.31
N PRO A 139 -2.47 10.52 16.43
CA PRO A 139 -1.74 11.74 16.81
C PRO A 139 -0.70 12.16 15.77
N MET A 140 0.06 11.22 15.22
CA MET A 140 1.06 11.49 14.18
C MET A 140 0.43 12.06 12.91
N ILE A 141 -0.68 11.45 12.48
CA ILE A 141 -1.44 11.90 11.32
C ILE A 141 -2.01 13.30 11.55
N ALA A 142 -2.51 13.58 12.76
CA ALA A 142 -3.04 14.90 13.11
C ALA A 142 -1.94 15.98 13.08
N MET A 143 -0.73 15.67 13.56
CA MET A 143 0.43 16.57 13.48
C MET A 143 0.82 16.82 12.03
N ALA A 144 0.91 15.78 11.20
CA ALA A 144 1.19 15.90 9.77
C ALA A 144 0.13 16.74 9.04
N CYS A 145 -1.14 16.56 9.42
CA CYS A 145 -2.25 17.37 8.92
C CYS A 145 -2.01 18.85 9.22
N LYS A 146 -1.76 19.19 10.48
CA LYS A 146 -1.50 20.57 10.90
C LYS A 146 -0.37 21.22 10.11
N GLU A 147 0.76 20.51 9.97
CA GLU A 147 1.90 21.04 9.20
C GLU A 147 1.62 21.16 7.70
N THR A 148 0.83 20.24 7.14
CA THR A 148 0.48 20.31 5.71
C THR A 148 -0.41 21.48 5.39
N ILE A 149 -1.44 21.75 6.22
CA ILE A 149 -2.41 22.80 5.96
C ILE A 149 -1.94 24.18 6.40
N ASN A 150 -1.01 24.26 7.36
CA ASN A 150 -0.43 25.53 7.84
C ASN A 150 0.77 25.99 6.98
N LYS A 151 0.57 26.06 5.66
CA LYS A 151 1.56 26.53 4.67
C LYS A 151 0.91 27.52 3.68
N PRO A 152 0.54 28.72 4.12
CA PRO A 152 -0.28 29.63 3.32
C PRO A 152 0.31 29.95 1.95
N LYS A 153 1.63 30.14 1.84
CA LYS A 153 2.31 30.39 0.55
C LYS A 153 2.19 29.17 -0.40
N LEU A 154 2.32 27.95 0.12
CA LEU A 154 2.16 26.73 -0.68
C LEU A 154 0.69 26.57 -1.12
N LEU A 155 -0.25 26.74 -0.19
CA LEU A 155 -1.68 26.67 -0.51
C LEU A 155 -2.08 27.68 -1.59
N GLN A 156 -1.61 28.94 -1.47
CA GLN A 156 -1.85 29.97 -2.49
C GLN A 156 -1.28 29.55 -3.86
N LYS A 157 -0.04 29.03 -3.89
CA LYS A 157 0.58 28.55 -5.12
C LYS A 157 -0.23 27.41 -5.73
N LEU A 158 -0.64 26.42 -4.93
CA LEU A 158 -1.43 25.27 -5.40
C LEU A 158 -2.83 25.71 -5.87
N THR A 159 -3.46 26.68 -5.23
CA THR A 159 -4.75 27.24 -5.67
C THR A 159 -4.66 27.88 -7.05
N GLN A 160 -3.57 28.62 -7.32
CA GLN A 160 -3.35 29.27 -8.60
C GLN A 160 -3.13 28.30 -9.78
N GLU A 161 -2.78 27.05 -9.49
CA GLU A 161 -2.60 26.00 -10.50
C GLU A 161 -3.92 25.48 -11.08
N HIS A 162 -5.06 25.66 -10.41
CA HIS A 162 -6.39 25.25 -10.87
C HIS A 162 -6.48 23.78 -11.27
N PHE A 163 -6.14 22.87 -10.36
CA PHE A 163 -6.16 21.42 -10.62
C PHE A 163 -7.55 20.90 -10.97
N ASP A 164 -7.64 20.07 -12.01
CA ASP A 164 -8.86 19.36 -12.40
C ASP A 164 -9.13 18.17 -11.47
N VAL A 165 -8.06 17.43 -11.09
CA VAL A 165 -8.13 16.19 -10.31
C VAL A 165 -7.11 16.20 -9.17
N GLY A 166 -7.53 15.71 -8.01
CA GLY A 166 -6.65 15.41 -6.88
C GLY A 166 -6.69 13.91 -6.56
N ILE A 167 -5.55 13.28 -6.39
CA ILE A 167 -5.42 11.86 -6.05
C ILE A 167 -4.60 11.71 -4.78
N ALA A 168 -5.07 10.94 -3.81
CA ALA A 168 -4.34 10.65 -2.58
C ALA A 168 -4.81 9.35 -1.94
N GLU A 169 -4.01 8.83 -1.00
CA GLU A 169 -4.47 7.82 -0.07
C GLU A 169 -5.38 8.47 0.98
N MET A 170 -6.64 8.04 1.01
CA MET A 170 -7.67 8.63 1.87
C MET A 170 -7.79 7.89 3.22
N TYR A 171 -6.65 7.56 3.84
CA TYR A 171 -6.64 6.95 5.17
C TYR A 171 -7.03 7.94 6.27
N ASP A 172 -6.76 9.21 6.02
CA ASP A 172 -7.08 10.35 6.88
C ASP A 172 -7.81 11.45 6.11
N TYR A 173 -8.07 12.58 6.76
CA TYR A 173 -8.84 13.70 6.19
C TYR A 173 -7.97 14.84 5.64
N THR A 174 -6.65 14.74 5.73
CA THR A 174 -5.74 15.81 5.27
C THR A 174 -5.89 16.08 3.78
N ALA A 175 -5.80 15.03 2.98
CA ALA A 175 -5.86 15.15 1.52
C ALA A 175 -7.19 15.73 1.03
N ILE A 176 -8.31 15.21 1.56
CA ILE A 176 -9.64 15.65 1.13
C ILE A 176 -9.90 17.11 1.51
N ALA A 177 -9.43 17.54 2.69
CA ALA A 177 -9.53 18.92 3.14
C ALA A 177 -8.65 19.86 2.29
N LEU A 178 -7.40 19.47 2.06
CA LEU A 178 -6.46 20.21 1.20
C LEU A 178 -7.04 20.41 -0.21
N PHE A 179 -7.50 19.34 -0.85
CA PHE A 179 -8.06 19.39 -2.20
C PHE A 179 -9.31 20.26 -2.27
N HIS A 180 -10.15 20.22 -1.25
CA HIS A 180 -11.32 21.10 -1.18
C HIS A 180 -10.91 22.55 -1.04
N LYS A 181 -9.96 22.86 -0.14
CA LYS A 181 -9.49 24.23 0.13
C LYS A 181 -8.87 24.89 -1.10
N ILE A 182 -8.08 24.17 -1.88
CA ILE A 182 -7.43 24.71 -3.08
C ILE A 182 -8.30 24.65 -4.34
N GLY A 183 -9.58 24.22 -4.21
CA GLY A 183 -10.56 24.25 -5.29
C GLY A 183 -10.43 23.11 -6.32
N VAL A 184 -9.81 21.98 -5.97
CA VAL A 184 -9.76 20.80 -6.85
C VAL A 184 -11.17 20.29 -7.12
N ARG A 185 -11.52 20.14 -8.41
CA ARG A 185 -12.88 19.76 -8.84
C ARG A 185 -13.21 18.31 -8.49
N THR A 186 -12.39 17.38 -8.97
CA THR A 186 -12.60 15.95 -8.78
C THR A 186 -11.56 15.38 -7.83
N LYS A 187 -12.02 14.73 -6.78
CA LYS A 187 -11.16 14.12 -5.75
C LYS A 187 -11.28 12.61 -5.84
N LEU A 188 -10.16 11.92 -6.04
CA LEU A 188 -10.06 10.48 -6.19
C LEU A 188 -9.22 9.91 -5.06
N SER A 189 -9.59 8.72 -4.61
CA SER A 189 -8.80 7.97 -3.64
C SER A 189 -7.94 6.92 -4.34
N ALA A 190 -6.75 6.65 -3.81
CA ALA A 190 -5.92 5.53 -4.21
C ALA A 190 -5.37 4.86 -2.95
N CYS A 191 -5.28 3.53 -2.93
CA CYS A 191 -4.84 2.75 -1.79
C CYS A 191 -3.77 1.76 -2.20
N ALA A 192 -2.60 1.83 -1.57
CA ALA A 192 -1.50 0.88 -1.79
C ALA A 192 -1.80 -0.52 -1.24
N ILE A 193 -2.78 -0.64 -0.35
CA ILE A 193 -3.20 -1.89 0.29
C ILE A 193 -4.63 -2.26 -0.08
N PRO A 194 -5.06 -3.52 0.16
CA PRO A 194 -6.43 -3.98 -0.06
C PRO A 194 -7.48 -3.16 0.69
N LEU A 195 -8.73 -3.22 0.22
CA LEU A 195 -9.85 -2.54 0.87
C LEU A 195 -10.12 -3.13 2.25
N PHE A 196 -9.98 -2.33 3.29
CA PHE A 196 -10.24 -2.71 4.68
C PHE A 196 -11.44 -1.94 5.28
N GLN A 197 -11.92 -2.40 6.41
CA GLN A 197 -13.22 -2.02 6.95
C GLN A 197 -13.36 -0.52 7.24
N SER A 198 -12.36 0.10 7.87
CA SER A 198 -12.39 1.53 8.19
C SER A 198 -12.52 2.39 6.94
N LEU A 199 -11.72 2.07 5.90
CA LEU A 199 -11.78 2.80 4.63
C LEU A 199 -13.10 2.56 3.90
N SER A 200 -13.62 1.32 3.92
CA SER A 200 -14.95 1.01 3.37
C SER A 200 -16.02 1.92 3.94
N ARG A 201 -16.05 2.07 5.28
CA ARG A 201 -17.03 2.94 5.95
C ARG A 201 -16.88 4.42 5.56
N LYS A 202 -15.66 4.94 5.50
CA LYS A 202 -15.38 6.32 5.05
C LYS A 202 -15.90 6.57 3.63
N LEU A 203 -15.75 5.60 2.75
CA LEU A 203 -16.21 5.67 1.36
C LEU A 203 -17.69 5.32 1.15
N GLY A 204 -18.41 4.95 2.22
CA GLY A 204 -19.80 4.53 2.16
C GLY A 204 -20.01 3.13 1.58
N ILE A 205 -18.99 2.25 1.65
CA ILE A 205 -19.07 0.85 1.23
C ILE A 205 -19.42 0.00 2.47
N PRO A 206 -20.43 -0.86 2.41
CA PRO A 206 -20.85 -1.65 3.57
C PRO A 206 -19.83 -2.73 3.94
N ASN A 207 -19.75 -3.01 5.24
CA ASN A 207 -18.98 -4.13 5.79
C ASN A 207 -19.92 -5.23 6.28
N PHE A 208 -19.44 -6.48 6.24
CA PHE A 208 -20.21 -7.68 6.58
C PHE A 208 -19.44 -8.52 7.61
N PRO A 209 -19.47 -8.14 8.90
CA PRO A 209 -18.68 -8.82 9.94
C PRO A 209 -19.11 -10.27 10.19
N SER A 210 -20.26 -10.69 9.66
CA SER A 210 -20.73 -12.07 9.77
C SER A 210 -19.86 -13.10 9.01
N PHE A 211 -19.16 -12.65 7.96
CA PHE A 211 -18.28 -13.53 7.16
C PHE A 211 -16.95 -12.86 6.75
N MET A 212 -16.84 -11.55 6.86
CA MET A 212 -15.60 -10.82 6.56
C MET A 212 -14.82 -10.58 7.85
N PRO A 213 -13.59 -11.15 8.00
CA PRO A 213 -12.77 -10.87 9.16
C PRO A 213 -12.31 -9.41 9.14
N ASN A 214 -12.34 -8.79 10.30
CA ASN A 214 -11.75 -7.48 10.52
C ASN A 214 -10.21 -7.61 10.44
N VAL A 215 -9.56 -6.73 9.69
CA VAL A 215 -8.11 -6.78 9.43
C VAL A 215 -7.27 -6.62 10.70
N MET A 216 -7.81 -5.96 11.72
CA MET A 216 -7.13 -5.76 13.01
C MET A 216 -7.35 -6.91 13.99
N THR A 217 -8.20 -7.88 13.67
CA THR A 217 -8.53 -9.00 14.53
C THR A 217 -7.58 -10.17 14.24
N PRO A 218 -6.98 -10.82 15.27
CA PRO A 218 -6.09 -11.95 15.09
C PRO A 218 -6.83 -13.27 14.79
N LEU A 219 -7.91 -13.23 14.04
CA LEU A 219 -8.67 -14.40 13.64
C LEU A 219 -7.97 -15.16 12.53
N LYS A 220 -8.03 -16.48 12.60
CA LYS A 220 -7.44 -17.38 11.62
C LYS A 220 -8.41 -17.59 10.45
N GLY A 221 -8.33 -16.73 9.45
CA GLY A 221 -9.04 -16.90 8.19
C GLY A 221 -10.58 -16.87 8.31
N LEU A 222 -11.25 -17.59 7.42
CA LEU A 222 -12.71 -17.68 7.31
C LEU A 222 -13.32 -18.68 8.33
N GLU A 223 -12.85 -18.67 9.57
CA GLU A 223 -13.45 -19.51 10.59
C GLU A 223 -14.92 -19.12 10.83
N SER A 224 -15.81 -20.07 10.62
CA SER A 224 -17.25 -19.86 10.71
C SER A 224 -17.85 -20.23 12.09
N SER A 225 -17.02 -20.45 13.12
CA SER A 225 -17.53 -20.73 14.46
C SER A 225 -18.29 -19.54 15.02
N PHE A 226 -19.29 -19.82 15.87
CA PHE A 226 -20.06 -18.77 16.52
C PHE A 226 -19.18 -17.77 17.29
N ILE A 227 -18.21 -18.29 18.06
CA ILE A 227 -17.31 -17.47 18.87
C ILE A 227 -16.44 -16.58 17.98
N SER A 228 -15.87 -17.13 16.91
CA SER A 228 -15.04 -16.33 15.96
C SER A 228 -15.86 -15.21 15.33
N ARG A 229 -17.08 -15.49 14.90
CA ARG A 229 -17.99 -14.46 14.35
C ARG A 229 -18.39 -13.42 15.38
N PHE A 230 -18.65 -13.83 16.62
CA PHE A 230 -18.95 -12.91 17.71
C PHE A 230 -17.78 -11.97 18.00
N VAL A 231 -16.56 -12.49 18.13
CA VAL A 231 -15.34 -11.69 18.33
C VAL A 231 -15.13 -10.74 17.17
N ASN A 232 -15.32 -11.20 15.93
CA ASN A 232 -15.19 -10.37 14.75
C ASN A 232 -16.22 -9.24 14.74
N PHE A 233 -17.48 -9.54 15.01
CA PHE A 233 -18.54 -8.54 15.12
C PHE A 233 -18.24 -7.51 16.21
N TYR A 234 -17.79 -7.97 17.37
CA TYR A 234 -17.42 -7.10 18.48
C TYR A 234 -16.29 -6.13 18.11
N ASN A 235 -15.22 -6.62 17.51
CA ASN A 235 -14.10 -5.77 17.10
C ASN A 235 -14.52 -4.79 15.98
N GLU A 236 -15.35 -5.23 15.05
CA GLU A 236 -15.89 -4.35 14.01
C GLU A 236 -16.76 -3.24 14.57
N MET A 237 -17.59 -3.54 15.58
CA MET A 237 -18.40 -2.54 16.29
C MET A 237 -17.53 -1.58 17.09
N TYR A 238 -16.46 -2.08 17.73
CA TYR A 238 -15.51 -1.25 18.44
C TYR A 238 -14.78 -0.29 17.50
N ASP A 239 -14.29 -0.79 16.35
CA ASP A 239 -13.65 0.05 15.35
C ASP A 239 -14.61 1.12 14.85
N TRP A 240 -15.82 0.73 14.49
CA TRP A 240 -16.81 1.67 13.96
C TRP A 240 -17.20 2.77 14.97
N LEU A 241 -17.42 2.42 16.22
CA LEU A 241 -17.92 3.37 17.21
C LEU A 241 -16.83 4.27 17.81
N TRP A 242 -15.59 3.78 17.88
CA TRP A 242 -14.52 4.49 18.57
C TRP A 242 -13.28 4.76 17.73
N MET A 243 -12.82 3.79 16.93
CA MET A 243 -11.53 3.91 16.28
C MET A 243 -11.57 4.62 14.95
N ASP A 244 -12.59 4.43 14.13
CA ASP A 244 -12.73 5.13 12.85
C ASP A 244 -12.81 6.64 12.99
N ASP A 245 -13.43 7.09 14.06
CA ASP A 245 -13.61 8.51 14.36
C ASP A 245 -12.42 9.14 15.10
N ILE A 246 -11.42 8.37 15.54
CA ILE A 246 -10.30 8.95 16.28
C ILE A 246 -9.52 9.93 15.40
N GLY A 247 -9.26 9.58 14.14
CA GLY A 247 -8.62 10.48 13.16
C GLY A 247 -9.47 11.72 12.88
N TYR A 248 -10.77 11.55 12.70
CA TYR A 248 -11.71 12.65 12.50
C TYR A 248 -11.68 13.63 13.69
N ARG A 249 -11.86 13.12 14.92
CA ARG A 249 -11.88 13.95 16.14
C ARG A 249 -10.58 14.72 16.38
N MET A 250 -9.45 14.20 15.90
CA MET A 250 -8.15 14.88 16.03
C MET A 250 -7.90 15.89 14.91
N GLN A 251 -8.34 15.61 13.69
CA GLN A 251 -8.05 16.46 12.52
C GLN A 251 -9.11 17.54 12.29
N GLU A 252 -10.36 17.26 12.56
CA GLU A 252 -11.46 18.20 12.31
C GLU A 252 -11.28 19.54 13.02
N PRO A 253 -10.94 19.60 14.33
CA PRO A 253 -10.66 20.87 15.00
C PRO A 253 -9.49 21.64 14.36
N ILE A 254 -8.42 20.95 13.98
CA ILE A 254 -7.25 21.55 13.33
C ILE A 254 -7.63 22.17 11.97
N ILE A 255 -8.42 21.44 11.18
CA ILE A 255 -8.85 21.89 9.86
C ILE A 255 -9.82 23.09 9.97
N ARG A 256 -10.74 23.08 10.95
CA ARG A 256 -11.63 24.23 11.18
C ARG A 256 -10.92 25.45 11.75
N GLU A 257 -9.91 25.28 12.58
CA GLU A 257 -9.06 26.37 13.06
C GLU A 257 -8.38 27.08 11.89
N GLU A 258 -7.84 26.32 10.91
CA GLU A 258 -7.06 26.88 9.80
C GLU A 258 -7.95 27.36 8.63
N PHE A 259 -9.01 26.62 8.30
CA PHE A 259 -9.82 26.88 7.11
C PHE A 259 -11.16 27.59 7.40
N GLY A 260 -11.50 27.73 8.67
CA GLY A 260 -12.71 28.40 9.14
C GLY A 260 -13.80 27.45 9.63
N PRO A 261 -14.70 27.93 10.51
CA PRO A 261 -15.75 27.12 11.11
C PRO A 261 -16.79 26.59 10.11
N ASP A 262 -16.98 27.30 9.00
CA ASP A 262 -17.93 26.93 7.94
C ASP A 262 -17.35 25.92 6.93
N PHE A 263 -16.14 25.39 7.19
CA PHE A 263 -15.56 24.36 6.33
C PHE A 263 -16.49 23.13 6.26
N PRO A 264 -16.71 22.55 5.06
CA PRO A 264 -17.62 21.42 4.88
C PRO A 264 -17.28 20.23 5.79
N ASP A 265 -18.28 19.42 6.08
CA ASP A 265 -18.10 18.18 6.84
C ASP A 265 -17.14 17.23 6.12
N LEU A 266 -16.05 16.83 6.81
CA LEU A 266 -15.00 16.02 6.23
C LEU A 266 -15.50 14.61 5.89
N LYS A 267 -16.45 14.06 6.64
CA LYS A 267 -17.02 12.74 6.36
C LYS A 267 -17.89 12.80 5.10
N GLU A 268 -18.60 13.90 4.90
CA GLU A 268 -19.37 14.10 3.68
C GLU A 268 -18.47 14.26 2.47
N LEU A 269 -17.41 15.06 2.56
CA LEU A 269 -16.40 15.19 1.49
C LEU A 269 -15.81 13.83 1.11
N MET A 270 -15.51 12.98 2.11
CA MET A 270 -14.95 11.65 1.89
C MET A 270 -15.95 10.70 1.21
N ARG A 271 -17.21 10.72 1.63
CA ARG A 271 -18.28 9.92 1.01
C ARG A 271 -18.54 10.31 -0.45
N ASN A 272 -18.29 11.57 -0.80
CA ASN A 272 -18.48 12.10 -2.14
C ASN A 272 -17.30 11.80 -3.09
N VAL A 273 -16.24 11.12 -2.63
CA VAL A 273 -15.19 10.60 -3.51
C VAL A 273 -15.80 9.60 -4.50
N PRO A 274 -15.73 9.86 -5.83
CA PRO A 274 -16.44 9.05 -6.81
C PRO A 274 -15.78 7.72 -7.11
N LEU A 275 -14.44 7.65 -7.07
CA LEU A 275 -13.67 6.44 -7.37
C LEU A 275 -12.52 6.26 -6.37
N THR A 276 -12.25 4.99 -6.05
CA THR A 276 -11.10 4.58 -5.25
C THR A 276 -10.36 3.46 -5.95
N PHE A 277 -9.08 3.68 -6.20
CA PHE A 277 -8.17 2.71 -6.79
C PHE A 277 -7.50 1.88 -5.71
N PHE A 278 -7.49 0.55 -5.88
CA PHE A 278 -6.84 -0.38 -4.95
C PHE A 278 -5.71 -1.13 -5.65
N ASN A 279 -4.52 -1.14 -5.03
CA ASN A 279 -3.38 -1.95 -5.47
C ASN A 279 -3.60 -3.42 -5.12
N SER A 280 -4.61 -4.01 -5.71
CA SER A 280 -4.99 -5.40 -5.50
C SER A 280 -5.68 -5.94 -6.76
N ASN A 281 -5.96 -7.24 -6.73
CA ASN A 281 -6.69 -7.92 -7.80
C ASN A 281 -7.91 -8.62 -7.18
N PRO A 282 -9.11 -8.56 -7.80
CA PRO A 282 -10.32 -9.17 -7.25
C PRO A 282 -10.19 -10.68 -7.00
N PHE A 283 -9.30 -11.38 -7.71
CA PHE A 283 -9.03 -12.81 -7.46
C PHE A 283 -8.17 -13.09 -6.22
N LEU A 284 -7.47 -12.06 -5.71
CA LEU A 284 -6.64 -12.15 -4.51
C LEU A 284 -7.33 -11.56 -3.28
N GLU A 285 -8.47 -10.88 -3.50
CA GLU A 285 -9.26 -10.27 -2.43
C GLU A 285 -10.25 -11.26 -1.83
N MET A 286 -10.59 -11.02 -0.57
CA MET A 286 -11.71 -11.70 0.05
C MET A 286 -13.01 -11.38 -0.68
N PRO A 287 -13.83 -12.37 -1.05
CA PRO A 287 -15.13 -12.12 -1.66
C PRO A 287 -16.00 -11.24 -0.76
N ARG A 288 -16.41 -10.09 -1.28
CA ARG A 288 -17.29 -9.15 -0.59
C ARG A 288 -18.12 -8.34 -1.58
N PRO A 289 -19.29 -7.86 -1.19
CA PRO A 289 -19.98 -6.83 -1.94
C PRO A 289 -19.12 -5.56 -2.02
N ILE A 290 -18.99 -5.02 -3.22
CA ILE A 290 -18.30 -3.77 -3.52
C ILE A 290 -19.27 -2.84 -4.28
N SER A 291 -18.95 -1.56 -4.32
CA SER A 291 -19.66 -0.60 -5.16
C SER A 291 -18.85 -0.27 -6.42
N ASN A 292 -19.50 0.40 -7.37
CA ASN A 292 -18.85 0.90 -8.58
C ASN A 292 -17.73 1.94 -8.31
N LYS A 293 -17.59 2.38 -7.06
CA LYS A 293 -16.48 3.25 -6.64
C LYS A 293 -15.15 2.51 -6.55
N VAL A 294 -15.16 1.19 -6.46
CA VAL A 294 -13.96 0.36 -6.27
C VAL A 294 -13.41 -0.04 -7.62
N VAL A 295 -12.16 0.33 -7.88
CA VAL A 295 -11.41 -0.04 -9.08
C VAL A 295 -10.11 -0.72 -8.67
N TYR A 296 -9.93 -1.98 -9.07
CA TYR A 296 -8.70 -2.70 -8.83
C TYR A 296 -7.67 -2.36 -9.90
N ILE A 297 -6.49 -1.93 -9.48
CA ILE A 297 -5.35 -1.56 -10.36
C ILE A 297 -4.07 -2.29 -9.93
N GLY A 298 -4.21 -3.45 -9.27
CA GLY A 298 -3.05 -4.27 -8.90
C GLY A 298 -2.25 -4.71 -10.13
N GLY A 299 -0.93 -4.82 -9.96
CA GLY A 299 -0.02 -5.12 -11.06
C GLY A 299 0.50 -3.86 -11.77
N LEU A 300 0.27 -2.67 -11.22
CA LEU A 300 0.91 -1.44 -11.69
C LEU A 300 2.41 -1.53 -11.38
N VAL A 301 3.16 -2.09 -12.31
CA VAL A 301 4.62 -2.25 -12.24
C VAL A 301 5.30 -1.14 -13.02
N ASP A 302 6.54 -0.87 -12.67
CA ASP A 302 7.38 0.05 -13.43
C ASP A 302 7.98 -0.70 -14.63
N ASP A 303 7.28 -0.72 -15.74
CA ASP A 303 7.76 -1.34 -16.98
C ASP A 303 8.98 -0.61 -17.56
N GLN A 304 9.20 0.63 -17.12
CA GLN A 304 10.36 1.46 -17.46
C GLN A 304 11.34 1.61 -16.28
N ALA A 305 11.25 0.72 -15.29
CA ALA A 305 12.37 0.57 -14.36
C ALA A 305 13.64 0.56 -15.19
N SER A 306 14.59 1.47 -14.90
CA SER A 306 15.81 1.60 -15.67
C SER A 306 16.40 0.21 -15.89
N GLU A 307 16.97 -0.07 -17.06
CA GLU A 307 17.58 -1.38 -17.33
C GLU A 307 18.55 -1.79 -16.21
N GLU A 308 19.18 -0.80 -15.55
CA GLU A 308 19.98 -1.00 -14.35
C GLU A 308 19.18 -1.56 -13.16
N SER A 309 17.90 -1.23 -13.00
CA SER A 309 17.06 -1.75 -11.91
C SER A 309 16.59 -3.19 -12.16
N LYS A 310 16.66 -3.66 -13.40
CA LYS A 310 16.40 -5.04 -13.82
C LYS A 310 17.65 -5.94 -13.72
N ILE A 311 18.84 -5.34 -13.60
CA ILE A 311 20.10 -6.09 -13.48
C ILE A 311 20.18 -6.64 -12.06
N LEU A 312 20.35 -7.95 -11.95
CA LEU A 312 20.64 -8.63 -10.70
C LEU A 312 22.09 -8.39 -10.27
N GLU A 313 22.31 -8.31 -8.96
CA GLU A 313 23.66 -8.38 -8.42
C GLU A 313 24.33 -9.69 -8.84
N PRO A 314 25.61 -9.69 -9.24
CA PRO A 314 26.30 -10.89 -9.75
C PRO A 314 26.22 -12.10 -8.81
N GLU A 315 26.23 -11.87 -7.51
CA GLU A 315 26.09 -12.91 -6.49
C GLU A 315 24.69 -13.56 -6.55
N ILE A 316 23.62 -12.76 -6.66
CA ILE A 316 22.26 -13.26 -6.77
C ILE A 316 22.06 -13.99 -8.09
N GLN A 317 22.55 -13.43 -9.19
CA GLN A 317 22.51 -14.09 -10.51
C GLN A 317 23.14 -15.47 -10.47
N LYS A 318 24.34 -15.58 -9.89
CA LYS A 318 25.04 -16.87 -9.75
C LYS A 318 24.25 -17.91 -8.94
N ILE A 319 23.55 -17.47 -7.88
CA ILE A 319 22.72 -18.37 -7.08
C ILE A 319 21.52 -18.86 -7.91
N LEU A 320 20.87 -17.96 -8.64
CA LEU A 320 19.71 -18.29 -9.47
C LEU A 320 20.09 -19.16 -10.67
N ASP A 321 21.24 -18.93 -11.30
CA ASP A 321 21.76 -19.74 -12.40
C ASP A 321 22.12 -21.17 -11.95
N GLY A 322 22.51 -21.34 -10.68
CA GLY A 322 22.79 -22.63 -10.07
C GLY A 322 21.57 -23.30 -9.39
N ALA A 323 20.39 -22.73 -9.50
CA ALA A 323 19.17 -23.23 -8.86
C ALA A 323 18.42 -24.19 -9.79
N ASP A 324 18.95 -25.39 -10.02
CA ASP A 324 18.38 -26.39 -10.96
C ASP A 324 16.92 -26.74 -10.67
N THR A 325 16.51 -26.77 -9.40
CA THR A 325 15.12 -27.05 -8.99
C THR A 325 14.30 -25.77 -8.86
N GLY A 326 14.95 -24.63 -8.62
CA GLY A 326 14.34 -23.33 -8.44
C GLY A 326 14.79 -22.62 -7.17
N ALA A 327 14.34 -21.36 -7.04
CA ALA A 327 14.66 -20.52 -5.89
C ALA A 327 13.39 -19.92 -5.27
N ILE A 328 13.46 -19.63 -3.98
CA ILE A 328 12.40 -18.96 -3.23
C ILE A 328 12.94 -17.67 -2.62
N LEU A 329 12.27 -16.56 -2.94
CA LEU A 329 12.51 -15.29 -2.27
C LEU A 329 11.67 -15.19 -0.99
N PHE A 330 12.33 -15.04 0.16
CA PHE A 330 11.68 -14.81 1.43
C PHE A 330 12.01 -13.42 1.98
N SER A 331 11.02 -12.53 2.00
CA SER A 331 11.17 -11.16 2.47
C SER A 331 9.94 -10.72 3.24
N LEU A 332 10.14 -10.07 4.39
CA LEU A 332 9.09 -9.47 5.21
C LEU A 332 8.92 -7.96 4.89
N GLY A 333 9.46 -7.51 3.77
CA GLY A 333 9.39 -6.11 3.34
C GLY A 333 10.44 -5.21 4.01
N SER A 334 10.18 -3.91 4.00
CA SER A 334 11.11 -2.89 4.53
C SER A 334 10.69 -2.35 5.91
N LEU A 335 9.45 -2.59 6.32
CA LEU A 335 8.91 -2.08 7.59
C LEU A 335 9.19 -3.03 8.75
N ALA A 336 9.14 -4.35 8.53
CA ALA A 336 9.34 -5.35 9.56
C ALA A 336 10.81 -5.38 10.03
N ASP A 337 11.03 -5.10 11.31
CA ASP A 337 12.35 -5.19 11.94
C ASP A 337 12.70 -6.64 12.23
N THR A 338 13.50 -7.26 11.36
CA THR A 338 13.88 -8.69 11.50
C THR A 338 14.85 -8.95 12.66
N THR A 339 15.44 -7.92 13.27
CA THR A 339 16.24 -8.08 14.51
C THR A 339 15.39 -8.57 15.67
N LYS A 340 14.09 -8.26 15.65
CA LYS A 340 13.09 -8.68 16.66
C LYS A 340 12.55 -10.10 16.46
N LEU A 341 12.94 -10.80 15.38
CA LEU A 341 12.61 -12.22 15.22
C LEU A 341 13.17 -13.03 16.40
N THR A 342 12.29 -13.75 17.08
CA THR A 342 12.73 -14.59 18.20
C THR A 342 13.62 -15.74 17.72
N ASN A 343 14.50 -16.25 18.60
CA ASN A 343 15.34 -17.41 18.25
C ASN A 343 14.50 -18.63 17.85
N LYS A 344 13.32 -18.80 18.44
CA LYS A 344 12.37 -19.87 18.09
C LYS A 344 11.87 -19.73 16.65
N MET A 345 11.53 -18.50 16.21
CA MET A 345 11.12 -18.22 14.84
C MET A 345 12.25 -18.44 13.85
N LYS A 346 13.43 -17.87 14.11
CA LYS A 346 14.63 -18.04 13.28
C LYS A 346 14.96 -19.54 13.09
N SER A 347 15.00 -20.29 14.18
CA SER A 347 15.28 -21.73 14.14
C SER A 347 14.18 -22.53 13.41
N ALA A 348 12.93 -22.12 13.50
CA ALA A 348 11.84 -22.81 12.79
C ALA A 348 11.94 -22.58 11.27
N ILE A 349 12.25 -21.32 10.84
CA ILE A 349 12.42 -20.99 9.43
C ILE A 349 13.64 -21.72 8.85
N ILE A 350 14.78 -21.70 9.54
CA ILE A 350 15.99 -22.41 9.09
C ILE A 350 15.74 -23.91 8.97
N ARG A 351 15.07 -24.53 9.95
CA ARG A 351 14.71 -25.95 9.85
C ARG A 351 13.78 -26.24 8.68
N ALA A 352 12.84 -25.35 8.39
CA ALA A 352 11.96 -25.50 7.23
C ALA A 352 12.78 -25.45 5.92
N PHE A 353 13.68 -24.47 5.75
CA PHE A 353 14.55 -24.37 4.58
C PHE A 353 15.49 -25.57 4.43
N GLY A 354 16.00 -26.08 5.55
CA GLY A 354 16.86 -27.29 5.56
C GLY A 354 16.19 -28.57 5.11
N GLN A 355 14.85 -28.64 5.10
CA GLN A 355 14.11 -29.80 4.56
C GLN A 355 14.09 -29.85 3.03
N PHE A 356 14.48 -28.74 2.36
CA PHE A 356 14.49 -28.63 0.90
C PHE A 356 15.88 -28.23 0.40
N PRO A 357 16.91 -29.11 0.56
CA PRO A 357 18.29 -28.78 0.23
C PRO A 357 18.54 -28.50 -1.26
N HIS A 358 17.64 -28.93 -2.12
CA HIS A 358 17.69 -28.74 -3.57
C HIS A 358 17.04 -27.41 -4.03
N ILE A 359 16.39 -26.66 -3.13
CA ILE A 359 15.83 -25.33 -3.40
C ILE A 359 16.75 -24.27 -2.79
N GLN A 360 17.05 -23.22 -3.54
CA GLN A 360 17.81 -22.07 -3.05
C GLN A 360 16.87 -21.06 -2.38
N PHE A 361 17.21 -20.58 -1.19
CA PHE A 361 16.44 -19.57 -0.47
C PHE A 361 17.20 -18.26 -0.42
N LEU A 362 16.59 -17.21 -0.98
CA LEU A 362 17.08 -15.84 -0.90
C LEU A 362 16.31 -15.14 0.24
N TRP A 363 16.97 -14.90 1.36
CA TRP A 363 16.31 -14.34 2.54
C TRP A 363 16.79 -12.93 2.86
N LYS A 364 15.87 -11.95 2.80
CA LYS A 364 16.15 -10.57 3.20
C LYS A 364 16.04 -10.42 4.72
N LEU A 365 17.12 -9.98 5.36
CA LEU A 365 17.24 -9.78 6.81
C LEU A 365 18.03 -8.52 7.13
N ASP A 366 17.81 -7.95 8.32
CA ASP A 366 18.67 -6.89 8.84
C ASP A 366 20.07 -7.42 9.16
N LYS A 367 21.09 -6.57 8.99
CA LYS A 367 22.52 -6.90 9.12
C LYS A 367 22.88 -7.62 10.41
N ASP A 368 22.30 -7.17 11.54
CA ASP A 368 22.61 -7.77 12.85
C ASP A 368 21.97 -9.16 13.02
N THR A 369 20.87 -9.42 12.32
CA THR A 369 20.26 -10.76 12.28
C THR A 369 21.14 -11.72 11.48
N ILE A 370 21.68 -11.28 10.36
CA ILE A 370 22.55 -12.08 9.46
C ILE A 370 23.79 -12.59 10.22
N LYS A 371 24.44 -11.73 11.02
CA LYS A 371 25.65 -12.07 11.76
C LYS A 371 25.50 -13.24 12.73
N ASN A 372 24.30 -13.41 13.26
CA ASN A 372 24.01 -14.35 14.35
C ASN A 372 23.22 -15.58 13.91
N MET A 373 23.16 -15.86 12.58
CA MET A 373 22.39 -16.98 12.06
C MET A 373 23.24 -18.22 11.76
N SER A 374 22.63 -19.39 11.98
CA SER A 374 23.17 -20.66 11.49
C SER A 374 23.13 -20.69 9.95
N LYS A 375 24.25 -21.00 9.32
CA LYS A 375 24.36 -21.04 7.85
C LYS A 375 23.99 -22.42 7.33
N LEU A 376 23.07 -22.45 6.39
CA LEU A 376 22.78 -23.62 5.54
C LEU A 376 23.30 -23.34 4.12
N PRO A 377 23.80 -24.35 3.39
CA PRO A 377 24.40 -24.15 2.06
C PRO A 377 23.40 -23.62 1.02
N ASN A 378 22.11 -23.90 1.22
CA ASN A 378 21.02 -23.49 0.34
C ASN A 378 20.27 -22.22 0.82
N VAL A 379 20.78 -21.51 1.84
CA VAL A 379 20.16 -20.29 2.38
C VAL A 379 21.14 -19.12 2.26
N HIS A 380 20.77 -18.16 1.44
CA HIS A 380 21.53 -16.96 1.15
C HIS A 380 20.84 -15.74 1.76
N THR A 381 21.57 -14.99 2.59
CA THR A 381 20.99 -13.86 3.35
C THR A 381 21.51 -12.55 2.83
N PHE A 382 20.60 -11.58 2.64
CA PHE A 382 20.92 -10.27 2.10
C PHE A 382 20.26 -9.18 2.95
N GLU A 383 20.95 -8.07 3.16
CA GLU A 383 20.41 -6.88 3.83
C GLU A 383 19.41 -6.16 2.94
N TRP A 384 19.67 -6.12 1.65
CA TRP A 384 18.81 -5.54 0.63
C TRP A 384 18.74 -6.41 -0.61
N ILE A 385 17.56 -6.48 -1.22
CA ILE A 385 17.30 -7.26 -2.44
C ILE A 385 16.44 -6.42 -3.38
N ARG A 386 16.83 -6.32 -4.64
CA ARG A 386 16.02 -5.72 -5.71
C ARG A 386 14.91 -6.68 -6.11
N GLN A 387 13.83 -6.70 -5.34
CA GLN A 387 12.72 -7.64 -5.53
C GLN A 387 12.17 -7.67 -6.97
N PRO A 388 11.92 -6.51 -7.65
CA PRO A 388 11.42 -6.52 -9.03
C PRO A 388 12.33 -7.28 -10.00
N ALA A 389 13.65 -7.14 -9.87
CA ALA A 389 14.62 -7.83 -10.71
C ALA A 389 14.57 -9.36 -10.50
N ILE A 390 14.49 -9.81 -9.24
CA ILE A 390 14.40 -11.24 -8.92
C ILE A 390 13.07 -11.83 -9.38
N LEU A 391 11.95 -11.13 -9.14
CA LEU A 391 10.61 -11.61 -9.52
C LEU A 391 10.42 -11.73 -11.04
N GLY A 392 11.27 -11.10 -11.85
CA GLY A 392 11.31 -11.26 -13.31
C GLY A 392 12.08 -12.49 -13.79
N VAL A 393 12.71 -13.29 -12.91
CA VAL A 393 13.48 -14.48 -13.29
C VAL A 393 12.57 -15.72 -13.36
N VAL A 394 12.73 -16.50 -14.43
CA VAL A 394 11.87 -17.66 -14.74
C VAL A 394 11.99 -18.81 -13.72
N ASN A 395 13.11 -18.93 -13.02
CA ASN A 395 13.38 -20.01 -12.06
C ASN A 395 12.92 -19.72 -10.62
N LEU A 396 12.18 -18.62 -10.42
CA LEU A 396 11.60 -18.32 -9.13
C LEU A 396 10.29 -19.11 -8.94
N ILE A 397 10.18 -19.81 -7.80
CA ILE A 397 9.01 -20.61 -7.42
C ILE A 397 8.06 -19.74 -6.57
#